data_f06a90c36d3f8ffb5f312c4edda48283
#
_entry.id   f06a90c36d3f8ffb5f312c4edda48283
#
_cell.length_a   1.000
_cell.length_b   1.000
_cell.length_c   1.000
_cell.angle_alpha   90.00
_cell.angle_beta   90.00
_cell.angle_gamma   90.00
#
_symmetry.space_group_name_H-M   'P 1'
#
loop_
_entity.id
_entity.type
_entity.pdbx_description
1 polymer ?
#
loop_
_entity_poly.entity_id
_entity_poly.type
_entity_poly.pdbx_seq_one_letter_code
_entity_poly.pdbx_strand_id
1 'polypeptide(L)'
;MHGRLITVLLLTASSILAQNKKPLYTAPLGIEAYTFRVGFSKDPVSTLDTIQVLGFTEMEGNSAGRGADSFRLLCQARGINLISYGAGYEQLVKSPDSVAAQAKALGAKFVMCAWIPHSSLFNIDNAKKAVEDFNRVGKILKDKGLVFCYHAHGYEFQSYENGTLLDYIINNTNPKWVSFEMDIFWIRFGGGDPVALLRLYGNRWKLMHLKDLRKGAKTNASGLSTPDNDVPLGTGELDIPAILKEAKKIGIKHYFIEDESNQESIHVRQSIQYLKSLSTE
;
A
#
# COMPACT_ATOMS: atom_id res chain seq x y z
N MET A 1 -30.92 64.72 -43.90
CA MET A 1 -31.11 63.25 -43.86
C MET A 1 -29.87 62.64 -43.21
N HIS A 2 -29.97 62.31 -41.93
CA HIS A 2 -28.83 61.75 -41.15
C HIS A 2 -29.08 60.25 -40.95
N GLY A 3 -28.32 59.42 -41.64
CA GLY A 3 -28.35 57.98 -41.45
C GLY A 3 -27.53 57.58 -40.22
N ARG A 4 -28.16 56.96 -39.23
CA ARG A 4 -27.48 56.33 -38.06
C ARG A 4 -27.07 54.91 -38.43
N LEU A 5 -25.76 54.66 -38.42
CA LEU A 5 -25.20 53.30 -38.49
C LEU A 5 -25.35 52.63 -37.15
N ILE A 6 -26.08 51.54 -37.05
CA ILE A 6 -26.16 50.70 -35.87
C ILE A 6 -25.12 49.60 -36.03
N THR A 7 -24.06 49.64 -35.21
CA THR A 7 -23.05 48.58 -35.13
C THR A 7 -23.57 47.52 -34.18
N VAL A 8 -23.91 46.33 -34.69
CA VAL A 8 -24.29 45.17 -33.88
C VAL A 8 -23.01 44.46 -33.46
N LEU A 9 -22.71 44.52 -32.15
CA LEU A 9 -21.59 43.77 -31.55
C LEU A 9 -22.08 42.35 -31.31
N LEU A 10 -21.63 41.37 -32.09
CA LEU A 10 -21.80 39.96 -31.88
C LEU A 10 -20.83 39.51 -30.78
N LEU A 11 -21.35 39.36 -29.55
CA LEU A 11 -20.63 38.67 -28.48
C LEU A 11 -20.69 37.16 -28.69
N THR A 12 -19.61 36.60 -29.21
CA THR A 12 -19.43 35.12 -29.22
C THR A 12 -19.10 34.66 -27.83
N ALA A 13 -20.08 34.09 -27.17
CA ALA A 13 -19.87 33.38 -25.91
C ALA A 13 -19.15 32.05 -26.21
N SER A 14 -17.83 32.01 -26.01
CA SER A 14 -17.06 30.77 -25.99
C SER A 14 -17.42 30.02 -24.70
N SER A 15 -18.36 29.10 -24.78
CA SER A 15 -18.60 28.13 -23.72
C SER A 15 -17.40 27.21 -23.62
N ILE A 16 -16.52 27.48 -22.66
CA ILE A 16 -15.48 26.55 -22.23
C ILE A 16 -16.22 25.38 -21.59
N LEU A 17 -16.39 24.29 -22.34
CA LEU A 17 -16.78 23.00 -21.79
C LEU A 17 -15.67 22.58 -20.84
N ALA A 18 -15.84 22.87 -19.56
CA ALA A 18 -15.05 22.24 -18.50
C ALA A 18 -15.31 20.73 -18.61
N GLN A 19 -14.39 20.00 -19.24
CA GLN A 19 -14.40 18.56 -19.20
C GLN A 19 -14.37 18.17 -17.72
N ASN A 20 -15.45 17.56 -17.23
CA ASN A 20 -15.53 17.00 -15.88
C ASN A 20 -14.55 15.83 -15.79
N LYS A 21 -13.28 16.13 -15.50
CA LYS A 21 -12.24 15.13 -15.29
C LYS A 21 -12.64 14.27 -14.11
N LYS A 22 -12.68 12.95 -14.33
CA LYS A 22 -13.02 11.99 -13.25
C LYS A 22 -11.82 11.83 -12.30
N PRO A 23 -12.05 11.70 -10.99
CA PRO A 23 -10.96 11.38 -10.07
C PRO A 23 -10.26 10.08 -10.48
N LEU A 24 -8.94 10.09 -10.48
CA LEU A 24 -8.14 8.89 -10.73
C LEU A 24 -8.16 7.97 -9.51
N TYR A 25 -7.95 8.53 -8.32
CA TYR A 25 -8.06 7.81 -7.05
C TYR A 25 -9.51 7.86 -6.55
N THR A 26 -10.12 6.70 -6.43
CA THR A 26 -11.55 6.55 -6.01
C THR A 26 -11.73 5.52 -4.90
N ALA A 27 -10.64 4.91 -4.42
CA ALA A 27 -10.66 3.97 -3.32
C ALA A 27 -10.88 4.71 -1.97
N PRO A 28 -11.31 4.01 -0.92
CA PRO A 28 -11.24 4.53 0.44
C PRO A 28 -9.81 4.94 0.78
N LEU A 29 -9.64 5.97 1.63
CA LEU A 29 -8.32 6.31 2.15
C LEU A 29 -7.92 5.28 3.20
N GLY A 30 -6.81 4.61 2.96
CA GLY A 30 -6.19 3.67 3.87
C GLY A 30 -4.84 4.17 4.39
N ILE A 31 -4.49 3.77 5.60
CA ILE A 31 -3.22 4.08 6.26
C ILE A 31 -2.56 2.81 6.78
N GLU A 32 -1.24 2.66 6.55
CA GLU A 32 -0.45 1.69 7.30
C GLU A 32 -0.12 2.28 8.68
N ALA A 33 -0.50 1.56 9.73
CA ALA A 33 -0.39 2.02 11.12
C ALA A 33 1.06 2.29 11.56
N TYR A 34 2.02 1.66 10.90
CA TYR A 34 3.45 1.89 11.17
C TYR A 34 3.88 3.34 10.91
N THR A 35 3.19 4.04 10.02
CA THR A 35 3.34 5.48 9.80
C THR A 35 3.28 6.25 11.13
N PHE A 36 2.32 5.91 11.98
CA PHE A 36 2.13 6.53 13.29
C PHE A 36 2.65 5.65 14.44
N ARG A 37 3.69 4.83 14.22
CA ARG A 37 4.27 3.89 15.20
C ARG A 37 4.62 4.55 16.53
N VAL A 38 5.16 5.77 16.50
CA VAL A 38 5.49 6.53 17.71
C VAL A 38 4.22 6.96 18.47
N GLY A 39 3.20 7.40 17.75
CA GLY A 39 1.89 7.75 18.31
C GLY A 39 1.23 6.52 18.93
N PHE A 40 1.13 5.41 18.20
CA PHE A 40 0.55 4.16 18.70
C PHE A 40 1.28 3.60 19.93
N SER A 41 2.59 3.76 20.04
CA SER A 41 3.35 3.33 21.23
C SER A 41 3.06 4.17 22.46
N LYS A 42 2.64 5.42 22.32
CA LYS A 42 2.36 6.37 23.40
C LYS A 42 0.89 6.37 23.80
N ASP A 43 0.02 6.65 22.83
CA ASP A 43 -1.43 6.76 23.01
C ASP A 43 -2.17 6.29 21.76
N PRO A 44 -2.56 5.01 21.69
CA PRO A 44 -3.31 4.48 20.56
C PRO A 44 -4.66 5.16 20.32
N VAL A 45 -5.31 5.68 21.38
CA VAL A 45 -6.64 6.32 21.25
C VAL A 45 -6.50 7.65 20.55
N SER A 46 -5.60 8.52 21.03
CA SER A 46 -5.32 9.82 20.39
C SER A 46 -4.77 9.67 18.98
N THR A 47 -3.99 8.60 18.71
CA THR A 47 -3.49 8.29 17.37
C THR A 47 -4.64 7.94 16.42
N LEU A 48 -5.60 7.13 16.87
CA LEU A 48 -6.79 6.82 16.08
C LEU A 48 -7.68 8.05 15.84
N ASP A 49 -7.76 8.99 16.81
CA ASP A 49 -8.44 10.29 16.61
C ASP A 49 -7.77 11.10 15.50
N THR A 50 -6.44 11.12 15.48
CA THR A 50 -5.65 11.76 14.41
C THR A 50 -5.93 11.14 13.05
N ILE A 51 -5.94 9.80 12.95
CA ILE A 51 -6.23 9.05 11.73
C ILE A 51 -7.66 9.37 11.23
N GLN A 52 -8.64 9.42 12.15
CA GLN A 52 -10.01 9.80 11.82
C GLN A 52 -10.10 11.24 11.27
N VAL A 53 -9.46 12.21 11.94
CA VAL A 53 -9.45 13.62 11.49
C VAL A 53 -8.82 13.80 10.12
N LEU A 54 -7.82 12.95 9.77
CA LEU A 54 -7.22 12.92 8.44
C LEU A 54 -8.15 12.33 7.36
N GLY A 55 -9.23 11.68 7.77
CA GLY A 55 -10.25 11.13 6.87
C GLY A 55 -9.98 9.70 6.41
N PHE A 56 -9.12 8.97 7.08
CA PHE A 56 -8.89 7.56 6.80
C PHE A 56 -10.07 6.71 7.26
N THR A 57 -10.45 5.75 6.44
CA THR A 57 -11.54 4.80 6.72
C THR A 57 -11.09 3.34 6.68
N GLU A 58 -9.88 3.10 6.16
CA GLU A 58 -9.24 1.80 6.16
C GLU A 58 -7.86 1.88 6.85
N MET A 59 -7.48 0.79 7.49
CA MET A 59 -6.18 0.67 8.15
C MET A 59 -5.59 -0.72 7.92
N GLU A 60 -4.29 -0.77 7.73
CA GLU A 60 -3.47 -1.95 7.92
C GLU A 60 -2.66 -1.80 9.21
N GLY A 61 -2.37 -2.91 9.90
CA GLY A 61 -1.58 -2.89 11.12
C GLY A 61 -1.96 -3.99 12.10
N ASN A 62 -1.69 -3.74 13.38
CA ASN A 62 -1.99 -4.66 14.46
C ASN A 62 -2.81 -3.98 15.57
N SER A 63 -3.01 -4.67 16.71
CA SER A 63 -3.82 -4.15 17.82
C SER A 63 -3.11 -3.14 18.73
N ALA A 64 -1.91 -2.69 18.39
CA ALA A 64 -1.10 -1.78 19.19
C ALA A 64 -0.96 -2.22 20.68
N GLY A 65 -0.74 -3.52 20.91
CA GLY A 65 -0.60 -4.10 22.23
C GLY A 65 -1.91 -4.26 23.03
N ARG A 66 -3.07 -3.94 22.44
CA ARG A 66 -4.40 -4.08 23.06
C ARG A 66 -5.04 -5.42 22.70
N GLY A 67 -6.10 -5.80 23.41
CA GLY A 67 -6.94 -6.92 22.99
C GLY A 67 -7.60 -6.63 21.63
N ALA A 68 -7.62 -7.61 20.73
CA ALA A 68 -8.08 -7.44 19.36
C ALA A 68 -9.51 -6.88 19.27
N ASP A 69 -10.46 -7.43 20.03
CA ASP A 69 -11.85 -6.94 20.05
C ASP A 69 -11.95 -5.49 20.54
N SER A 70 -11.24 -5.15 21.62
CA SER A 70 -11.23 -3.79 22.17
C SER A 70 -10.67 -2.80 21.15
N PHE A 71 -9.57 -3.17 20.46
CA PHE A 71 -8.98 -2.31 19.44
C PHE A 71 -9.90 -2.14 18.23
N ARG A 72 -10.54 -3.23 17.77
CA ARG A 72 -11.54 -3.17 16.72
C ARG A 72 -12.69 -2.20 17.04
N LEU A 73 -13.20 -2.25 18.27
CA LEU A 73 -14.27 -1.34 18.70
C LEU A 73 -13.81 0.12 18.72
N LEU A 74 -12.56 0.39 19.13
CA LEU A 74 -11.98 1.75 19.07
C LEU A 74 -11.87 2.27 17.64
N CYS A 75 -11.45 1.43 16.69
CA CYS A 75 -11.39 1.76 15.28
C CYS A 75 -12.79 2.02 14.70
N GLN A 76 -13.74 1.10 14.96
CA GLN A 76 -15.11 1.19 14.46
C GLN A 76 -15.86 2.44 14.97
N ALA A 77 -15.64 2.83 16.23
CA ALA A 77 -16.21 4.07 16.79
C ALA A 77 -15.74 5.33 16.04
N ARG A 78 -14.66 5.22 15.25
CA ARG A 78 -14.08 6.29 14.41
C ARG A 78 -14.32 6.10 12.92
N GLY A 79 -15.13 5.11 12.55
CA GLY A 79 -15.38 4.77 11.14
C GLY A 79 -14.17 4.16 10.43
N ILE A 80 -13.18 3.65 11.17
CA ILE A 80 -11.98 3.02 10.64
C ILE A 80 -12.16 1.50 10.64
N ASN A 81 -11.93 0.85 9.50
CA ASN A 81 -11.94 -0.60 9.37
C ASN A 81 -10.50 -1.10 9.25
N LEU A 82 -10.09 -2.01 10.13
CA LEU A 82 -8.81 -2.69 9.99
C LEU A 82 -8.97 -3.78 8.92
N ILE A 83 -8.46 -3.50 7.70
CA ILE A 83 -8.64 -4.36 6.52
C ILE A 83 -7.61 -5.48 6.48
N SER A 84 -6.38 -5.17 6.87
CA SER A 84 -5.24 -6.08 6.83
C SER A 84 -4.51 -6.13 8.17
N TYR A 85 -4.25 -7.34 8.65
CA TYR A 85 -3.53 -7.60 9.90
C TYR A 85 -2.07 -7.91 9.60
N GLY A 86 -1.16 -7.06 10.06
CA GLY A 86 0.28 -7.26 10.00
C GLY A 86 0.76 -8.31 11.00
N ALA A 87 1.26 -9.45 10.52
CA ALA A 87 1.79 -10.54 11.32
C ALA A 87 3.28 -10.76 11.05
N GLY A 88 4.08 -10.90 12.12
CA GLY A 88 5.47 -11.28 11.99
C GLY A 88 5.65 -12.69 11.42
N TYR A 89 6.70 -12.91 10.61
CA TYR A 89 6.97 -14.17 9.95
C TYR A 89 7.00 -15.37 10.91
N GLU A 90 7.74 -15.26 12.02
CA GLU A 90 7.82 -16.36 12.99
C GLU A 90 6.48 -16.70 13.62
N GLN A 91 5.69 -15.69 13.98
CA GLN A 91 4.35 -15.90 14.52
C GLN A 91 3.46 -16.59 13.50
N LEU A 92 3.51 -16.11 12.26
CA LEU A 92 2.75 -16.65 11.13
C LEU A 92 3.08 -18.13 10.89
N VAL A 93 4.37 -18.49 10.89
CA VAL A 93 4.85 -19.85 10.63
C VAL A 93 4.59 -20.80 11.80
N LYS A 94 4.82 -20.34 13.04
CA LYS A 94 4.69 -21.16 14.25
C LYS A 94 3.24 -21.34 14.71
N SER A 95 2.40 -20.31 14.53
CA SER A 95 1.05 -20.27 15.11
C SER A 95 0.01 -19.66 14.14
N PRO A 96 -0.16 -20.21 12.92
CA PRO A 96 -1.07 -19.62 11.92
C PRO A 96 -2.53 -19.59 12.37
N ASP A 97 -2.95 -20.54 13.23
CA ASP A 97 -4.30 -20.54 13.80
C ASP A 97 -4.53 -19.36 14.75
N SER A 98 -3.55 -19.02 15.58
CA SER A 98 -3.60 -17.84 16.45
C SER A 98 -3.62 -16.55 15.64
N VAL A 99 -2.79 -16.46 14.59
CA VAL A 99 -2.79 -15.33 13.64
C VAL A 99 -4.17 -15.15 13.01
N ALA A 100 -4.77 -16.25 12.54
CA ALA A 100 -6.11 -16.19 11.95
C ALA A 100 -7.19 -15.76 12.96
N ALA A 101 -7.11 -16.22 14.20
CA ALA A 101 -8.03 -15.81 15.25
C ALA A 101 -7.92 -14.32 15.55
N GLN A 102 -6.70 -13.79 15.67
CA GLN A 102 -6.46 -12.35 15.88
C GLN A 102 -6.94 -11.50 14.70
N ALA A 103 -6.61 -11.90 13.47
CA ALA A 103 -7.08 -11.20 12.27
C ALA A 103 -8.62 -11.10 12.24
N LYS A 104 -9.31 -12.20 12.53
CA LYS A 104 -10.79 -12.23 12.60
C LYS A 104 -11.35 -11.38 13.72
N ALA A 105 -10.75 -11.42 14.91
CA ALA A 105 -11.17 -10.59 16.05
C ALA A 105 -11.00 -9.11 15.75
N LEU A 106 -9.97 -8.72 14.99
CA LEU A 106 -9.76 -7.36 14.48
C LEU A 106 -10.72 -6.98 13.33
N GLY A 107 -11.39 -7.95 12.72
CA GLY A 107 -12.26 -7.74 11.56
C GLY A 107 -11.51 -7.71 10.23
N ALA A 108 -10.23 -8.07 10.22
CA ALA A 108 -9.40 -8.09 9.02
C ALA A 108 -9.82 -9.18 8.03
N LYS A 109 -9.65 -8.88 6.76
CA LYS A 109 -9.84 -9.83 5.65
C LYS A 109 -8.52 -10.38 5.14
N PHE A 110 -7.45 -9.63 5.31
CA PHE A 110 -6.11 -9.95 4.88
C PHE A 110 -5.19 -10.16 6.07
N VAL A 111 -4.19 -11.00 5.88
CA VAL A 111 -3.04 -11.16 6.78
C VAL A 111 -1.80 -10.88 5.97
N MET A 112 -1.07 -9.84 6.36
CA MET A 112 0.14 -9.40 5.68
C MET A 112 1.38 -9.83 6.47
N CYS A 113 2.45 -10.16 5.75
CA CYS A 113 3.79 -10.38 6.28
C CYS A 113 4.79 -9.58 5.46
N ALA A 114 5.52 -8.65 6.11
CA ALA A 114 6.41 -7.71 5.42
C ALA A 114 7.88 -8.12 5.42
N TRP A 115 8.27 -9.14 6.17
CA TRP A 115 9.69 -9.46 6.33
C TRP A 115 9.95 -10.95 6.41
N ILE A 116 10.81 -11.47 5.53
CA ILE A 116 11.36 -12.81 5.62
C ILE A 116 12.68 -12.73 6.40
N PRO A 117 12.83 -13.44 7.54
CA PRO A 117 14.06 -13.38 8.34
C PRO A 117 15.28 -13.86 7.54
N HIS A 118 16.33 -13.06 7.55
CA HIS A 118 17.63 -13.40 6.98
C HIS A 118 18.74 -12.61 7.71
N SER A 119 19.92 -13.19 7.82
CA SER A 119 21.05 -12.61 8.56
C SER A 119 22.14 -12.01 7.68
N SER A 120 22.04 -12.20 6.35
CA SER A 120 22.97 -11.71 5.33
C SER A 120 22.15 -11.22 4.13
N LEU A 121 22.77 -11.04 2.98
CA LEU A 121 21.99 -10.77 1.76
C LEU A 121 20.98 -11.88 1.54
N PHE A 122 19.76 -11.47 1.21
CA PHE A 122 18.68 -12.39 0.88
C PHE A 122 19.08 -13.27 -0.30
N ASN A 123 18.86 -14.57 -0.19
CA ASN A 123 19.36 -15.55 -1.16
C ASN A 123 18.30 -16.60 -1.51
N ILE A 124 18.65 -17.50 -2.42
CA ILE A 124 17.73 -18.52 -2.92
C ILE A 124 17.24 -19.48 -1.82
N ASP A 125 18.03 -19.79 -0.82
CA ASP A 125 17.60 -20.69 0.26
C ASP A 125 16.56 -20.00 1.16
N ASN A 126 16.71 -18.70 1.41
CA ASN A 126 15.70 -17.89 2.08
C ASN A 126 14.38 -17.87 1.26
N ALA A 127 14.49 -17.67 -0.05
CA ALA A 127 13.33 -17.64 -0.94
C ALA A 127 12.62 -19.00 -1.01
N LYS A 128 13.35 -20.13 -1.12
CA LYS A 128 12.79 -21.48 -1.09
C LYS A 128 12.03 -21.75 0.21
N LYS A 129 12.66 -21.42 1.34
CA LYS A 129 12.03 -21.57 2.66
C LYS A 129 10.75 -20.75 2.78
N ALA A 130 10.79 -19.50 2.32
CA ALA A 130 9.60 -18.64 2.30
C ALA A 130 8.48 -19.21 1.43
N VAL A 131 8.78 -19.75 0.25
CA VAL A 131 7.79 -20.39 -0.63
C VAL A 131 7.10 -21.57 0.05
N GLU A 132 7.85 -22.45 0.73
CA GLU A 132 7.29 -23.56 1.50
C GLU A 132 6.36 -23.06 2.60
N ASP A 133 6.83 -22.14 3.41
CA ASP A 133 6.06 -21.59 4.53
C ASP A 133 4.82 -20.83 4.04
N PHE A 134 4.94 -19.97 3.05
CA PHE A 134 3.82 -19.18 2.51
C PHE A 134 2.74 -20.08 1.89
N ASN A 135 3.12 -21.14 1.17
CA ASN A 135 2.15 -22.09 0.65
C ASN A 135 1.40 -22.81 1.77
N ARG A 136 2.10 -23.26 2.82
CA ARG A 136 1.50 -23.93 3.97
C ARG A 136 0.57 -22.98 4.75
N VAL A 137 1.08 -21.80 5.11
CA VAL A 137 0.33 -20.83 5.90
C VAL A 137 -0.82 -20.23 5.12
N GLY A 138 -0.58 -19.87 3.85
CA GLY A 138 -1.60 -19.31 2.97
C GLY A 138 -2.79 -20.26 2.82
N LYS A 139 -2.52 -21.60 2.72
CA LYS A 139 -3.60 -22.60 2.71
C LYS A 139 -4.40 -22.60 4.00
N ILE A 140 -3.74 -22.58 5.16
CA ILE A 140 -4.41 -22.56 6.48
C ILE A 140 -5.27 -21.28 6.64
N LEU A 141 -4.73 -20.12 6.29
CA LEU A 141 -5.47 -18.86 6.35
C LEU A 141 -6.67 -18.85 5.41
N LYS A 142 -6.51 -19.36 4.20
CA LYS A 142 -7.62 -19.49 3.24
C LYS A 142 -8.73 -20.41 3.75
N ASP A 143 -8.39 -21.55 4.33
CA ASP A 143 -9.38 -22.48 4.89
C ASP A 143 -10.18 -21.84 6.04
N LYS A 144 -9.63 -20.75 6.64
CA LYS A 144 -10.30 -19.91 7.64
C LYS A 144 -10.98 -18.66 7.07
N GLY A 145 -11.02 -18.51 5.74
CA GLY A 145 -11.67 -17.38 5.06
C GLY A 145 -10.85 -16.08 5.04
N LEU A 146 -9.53 -16.18 5.22
CA LEU A 146 -8.59 -15.06 5.15
C LEU A 146 -7.72 -15.14 3.90
N VAL A 147 -7.22 -14.00 3.44
CA VAL A 147 -6.28 -13.89 2.32
C VAL A 147 -4.90 -13.58 2.87
N PHE A 148 -3.91 -14.43 2.57
CA PHE A 148 -2.52 -14.15 2.89
C PHE A 148 -1.90 -13.29 1.80
N CYS A 149 -1.20 -12.22 2.21
CA CYS A 149 -0.42 -11.35 1.34
C CYS A 149 1.03 -11.25 1.86
N TYR A 150 1.99 -11.50 0.98
CA TYR A 150 3.38 -11.17 1.25
C TYR A 150 3.66 -9.75 0.74
N HIS A 151 4.16 -8.89 1.61
CA HIS A 151 4.61 -7.54 1.28
C HIS A 151 6.08 -7.59 0.83
N ALA A 152 6.34 -7.27 -0.44
CA ALA A 152 7.69 -7.23 -0.99
C ALA A 152 8.45 -6.00 -0.46
N HIS A 153 9.66 -6.23 0.07
CA HIS A 153 10.42 -5.22 0.82
C HIS A 153 11.74 -4.78 0.11
N GLY A 154 11.91 -5.16 -1.15
CA GLY A 154 13.01 -4.73 -2.00
C GLY A 154 14.25 -5.62 -1.95
N TYR A 155 14.51 -6.35 -0.88
CA TYR A 155 15.65 -7.26 -0.80
C TYR A 155 15.52 -8.50 -1.69
N GLU A 156 14.33 -8.80 -2.16
CA GLU A 156 14.03 -9.91 -3.07
C GLU A 156 14.46 -9.64 -4.51
N PHE A 157 14.91 -8.42 -4.81
CA PHE A 157 15.43 -8.05 -6.15
C PHE A 157 16.85 -8.54 -6.42
N GLN A 158 17.42 -9.39 -5.55
CA GLN A 158 18.63 -10.14 -5.89
C GLN A 158 18.41 -10.95 -7.16
N SER A 159 19.39 -10.89 -8.10
CA SER A 159 19.31 -11.62 -9.36
C SER A 159 19.28 -13.14 -9.13
N TYR A 160 18.40 -13.82 -9.81
CA TYR A 160 18.30 -15.28 -9.80
C TYR A 160 17.82 -15.77 -11.15
N GLU A 161 18.59 -16.67 -11.78
CA GLU A 161 18.34 -17.17 -13.13
C GLU A 161 18.08 -16.04 -14.15
N ASN A 162 16.91 -16.02 -14.79
CA ASN A 162 16.52 -14.99 -15.77
C ASN A 162 15.66 -13.87 -15.15
N GLY A 163 15.63 -13.75 -13.82
CA GLY A 163 14.81 -12.77 -13.10
C GLY A 163 15.39 -12.42 -11.73
N THR A 164 14.53 -12.33 -10.74
CA THR A 164 14.83 -11.99 -9.36
C THR A 164 14.31 -13.06 -8.40
N LEU A 165 14.75 -13.00 -7.15
CA LEU A 165 14.18 -13.85 -6.10
C LEU A 165 12.69 -13.52 -5.82
N LEU A 166 12.23 -12.28 -6.11
CA LEU A 166 10.81 -11.94 -6.07
C LEU A 166 10.04 -12.75 -7.12
N ASP A 167 10.56 -12.80 -8.35
CA ASP A 167 9.95 -13.62 -9.42
C ASP A 167 9.90 -15.09 -9.02
N TYR A 168 10.97 -15.60 -8.40
CA TYR A 168 11.00 -16.96 -7.88
C TYR A 168 9.89 -17.20 -6.84
N ILE A 169 9.74 -16.31 -5.85
CA ILE A 169 8.70 -16.44 -4.80
C ILE A 169 7.31 -16.39 -5.43
N ILE A 170 7.05 -15.43 -6.32
CA ILE A 170 5.74 -15.30 -6.96
C ILE A 170 5.40 -16.54 -7.78
N ASN A 171 6.33 -17.05 -8.60
CA ASN A 171 6.10 -18.14 -9.52
C ASN A 171 6.00 -19.52 -8.81
N ASN A 172 6.62 -19.70 -7.64
CA ASN A 172 6.61 -20.95 -6.90
C ASN A 172 5.59 -20.98 -5.75
N THR A 173 4.85 -19.89 -5.51
CA THR A 173 3.73 -19.89 -4.56
C THR A 173 2.39 -20.13 -5.25
N ASN A 174 1.51 -20.92 -4.60
CA ASN A 174 0.21 -21.25 -5.14
C ASN A 174 -0.71 -20.02 -5.19
N PRO A 175 -1.20 -19.61 -6.38
CA PRO A 175 -2.02 -18.40 -6.53
C PRO A 175 -3.40 -18.49 -5.86
N LYS A 176 -3.82 -19.68 -5.44
CA LYS A 176 -5.08 -19.86 -4.68
C LYS A 176 -4.91 -19.54 -3.20
N TRP A 177 -3.68 -19.55 -2.68
CA TRP A 177 -3.39 -19.44 -1.24
C TRP A 177 -2.56 -18.23 -0.89
N VAL A 178 -1.68 -17.81 -1.80
CA VAL A 178 -0.71 -16.74 -1.58
C VAL A 178 -1.00 -15.60 -2.54
N SER A 179 -1.15 -14.42 -2.02
CA SER A 179 -1.23 -13.15 -2.75
C SER A 179 -0.09 -12.25 -2.29
N PHE A 180 -0.01 -11.06 -2.90
CA PHE A 180 1.07 -10.13 -2.63
C PHE A 180 0.51 -8.74 -2.35
N GLU A 181 1.24 -7.99 -1.57
CA GLU A 181 1.11 -6.57 -1.39
C GLU A 181 2.29 -5.86 -2.04
N MET A 182 1.99 -4.87 -2.85
CA MET A 182 3.00 -4.08 -3.52
C MET A 182 3.27 -2.81 -2.74
N ASP A 183 4.45 -2.70 -2.15
CA ASP A 183 4.97 -1.40 -1.75
C ASP A 183 5.74 -0.79 -2.92
N ILE A 184 5.21 0.30 -3.47
CA ILE A 184 5.77 0.91 -4.69
C ILE A 184 7.14 1.55 -4.45
N PHE A 185 7.41 2.01 -3.22
CA PHE A 185 8.72 2.51 -2.81
C PHE A 185 9.75 1.37 -2.77
N TRP A 186 9.44 0.29 -2.04
CA TRP A 186 10.37 -0.82 -1.88
C TRP A 186 10.64 -1.55 -3.18
N ILE A 187 9.62 -1.71 -4.05
CA ILE A 187 9.81 -2.23 -5.42
C ILE A 187 10.83 -1.36 -6.15
N ARG A 188 10.63 -0.03 -6.17
CA ARG A 188 11.53 0.89 -6.87
C ARG A 188 12.90 0.95 -6.22
N PHE A 189 12.98 0.97 -4.89
CA PHE A 189 14.21 1.01 -4.13
C PHE A 189 15.06 -0.25 -4.35
N GLY A 190 14.43 -1.42 -4.50
CA GLY A 190 15.09 -2.68 -4.87
C GLY A 190 15.54 -2.76 -6.33
N GLY A 191 15.16 -1.79 -7.17
CA GLY A 191 15.52 -1.73 -8.58
C GLY A 191 14.44 -2.22 -9.54
N GLY A 192 13.23 -2.55 -9.05
CA GLY A 192 12.09 -2.96 -9.88
C GLY A 192 11.30 -1.79 -10.46
N ASP A 193 10.36 -2.12 -11.33
CA ASP A 193 9.37 -1.21 -11.90
C ASP A 193 7.96 -1.65 -11.44
N PRO A 194 7.28 -0.86 -10.59
CA PRO A 194 5.95 -1.19 -10.11
C PRO A 194 4.94 -1.43 -11.23
N VAL A 195 4.94 -0.62 -12.30
CA VAL A 195 4.01 -0.75 -13.42
C VAL A 195 4.26 -2.05 -14.19
N ALA A 196 5.52 -2.37 -14.46
CA ALA A 196 5.89 -3.62 -15.12
C ALA A 196 5.47 -4.86 -14.30
N LEU A 197 5.69 -4.85 -12.99
CA LEU A 197 5.31 -5.95 -12.10
C LEU A 197 3.79 -6.08 -11.94
N LEU A 198 3.04 -4.97 -11.92
CA LEU A 198 1.57 -5.00 -11.93
C LEU A 198 1.06 -5.69 -13.20
N ARG A 199 1.63 -5.38 -14.36
CA ARG A 199 1.27 -6.02 -15.64
C ARG A 199 1.66 -7.49 -15.69
N LEU A 200 2.85 -7.82 -15.21
CA LEU A 200 3.40 -9.17 -15.30
C LEU A 200 2.61 -10.15 -14.42
N TYR A 201 2.31 -9.78 -13.19
CA TYR A 201 1.72 -10.68 -12.21
C TYR A 201 0.24 -10.44 -11.93
N GLY A 202 -0.31 -9.35 -12.44
CA GLY A 202 -1.75 -9.08 -12.47
C GLY A 202 -2.42 -9.27 -11.10
N ASN A 203 -3.42 -10.13 -11.06
CA ASN A 203 -4.26 -10.36 -9.90
C ASN A 203 -3.56 -11.06 -8.71
N ARG A 204 -2.25 -11.37 -8.79
CA ARG A 204 -1.47 -11.79 -7.62
C ARG A 204 -1.34 -10.64 -6.61
N TRP A 205 -1.32 -9.38 -7.07
CA TRP A 205 -1.32 -8.19 -6.23
C TRP A 205 -2.75 -7.90 -5.72
N LYS A 206 -2.92 -7.78 -4.40
CA LYS A 206 -4.22 -7.55 -3.75
C LYS A 206 -4.28 -6.26 -2.95
N LEU A 207 -3.15 -5.88 -2.39
CA LEU A 207 -2.98 -4.71 -1.55
C LEU A 207 -1.83 -3.85 -2.11
N MET A 208 -1.80 -2.57 -1.74
CA MET A 208 -0.75 -1.66 -2.18
C MET A 208 -0.42 -0.64 -1.11
N HIS A 209 0.87 -0.51 -0.77
CA HIS A 209 1.37 0.67 -0.08
C HIS A 209 1.67 1.78 -1.07
N LEU A 210 1.13 2.95 -0.78
CA LEU A 210 1.41 4.20 -1.48
C LEU A 210 2.47 4.97 -0.68
N LYS A 211 3.70 4.90 -1.16
CA LYS A 211 4.89 5.47 -0.54
C LYS A 211 5.83 5.94 -1.65
N ASP A 212 6.27 7.20 -1.63
CA ASP A 212 7.05 7.76 -2.74
C ASP A 212 8.53 7.87 -2.40
N LEU A 213 9.38 7.62 -3.38
CA LEU A 213 10.81 7.59 -3.25
C LEU A 213 11.41 8.94 -3.68
N ARG A 214 12.24 9.53 -2.83
CA ARG A 214 12.97 10.76 -3.12
C ARG A 214 13.75 10.65 -4.42
N LYS A 215 13.63 11.67 -5.28
CA LYS A 215 14.36 11.76 -6.56
C LYS A 215 15.86 11.63 -6.36
N GLY A 216 16.46 10.71 -7.11
CA GLY A 216 17.90 10.45 -7.06
C GLY A 216 18.38 9.74 -5.79
N ALA A 217 17.50 9.09 -5.04
CA ALA A 217 17.90 8.22 -3.94
C ALA A 217 18.79 7.07 -4.45
N LYS A 218 19.82 6.73 -3.68
CA LYS A 218 20.65 5.57 -4.00
C LYS A 218 19.90 4.30 -3.67
N THR A 219 19.50 3.58 -4.69
CA THR A 219 18.75 2.34 -4.60
C THR A 219 19.66 1.14 -4.31
N ASN A 220 19.14 0.14 -3.62
CA ASN A 220 19.83 -1.13 -3.38
C ASN A 220 18.81 -2.21 -2.96
N ALA A 221 19.21 -3.47 -3.04
CA ALA A 221 18.38 -4.60 -2.63
C ALA A 221 18.72 -5.09 -1.21
N SER A 222 18.78 -4.17 -0.24
CA SER A 222 19.01 -4.54 1.18
C SER A 222 17.70 -4.62 1.98
N GLY A 223 16.62 -4.02 1.50
CA GLY A 223 15.39 -3.82 2.28
C GLY A 223 15.53 -2.77 3.38
N LEU A 224 16.59 -1.97 3.35
CA LEU A 224 16.86 -0.93 4.35
C LEU A 224 17.04 0.42 3.66
N SER A 225 16.33 1.43 4.13
CA SER A 225 16.41 2.80 3.64
C SER A 225 16.55 3.79 4.79
N THR A 226 16.94 5.02 4.48
CA THR A 226 16.94 6.11 5.45
C THR A 226 15.59 6.85 5.40
N PRO A 227 15.11 7.39 6.54
CA PRO A 227 13.86 8.14 6.58
C PRO A 227 13.75 9.28 5.55
N ASP A 228 14.88 9.89 5.19
CA ASP A 228 14.94 11.00 4.22
C ASP A 228 14.61 10.59 2.78
N ASN A 229 14.58 9.30 2.48
CA ASN A 229 14.18 8.81 1.17
C ASN A 229 12.65 8.73 0.99
N ASP A 230 11.92 8.79 2.09
CA ASP A 230 10.47 8.79 2.12
C ASP A 230 9.97 10.23 1.99
N VAL A 231 9.17 10.50 0.98
CA VAL A 231 8.68 11.85 0.64
C VAL A 231 7.18 11.82 0.33
N PRO A 232 6.48 12.96 0.43
CA PRO A 232 5.07 13.05 0.09
C PRO A 232 4.78 12.53 -1.33
N LEU A 233 3.69 11.80 -1.51
CA LEU A 233 3.25 11.30 -2.80
C LEU A 233 3.22 12.41 -3.86
N GLY A 234 3.77 12.13 -5.03
CA GLY A 234 3.86 13.05 -6.17
C GLY A 234 5.02 14.03 -6.10
N THR A 235 5.84 14.01 -5.04
CA THR A 235 7.07 14.82 -4.96
C THR A 235 8.33 14.01 -5.25
N GLY A 236 8.23 12.68 -5.18
CA GLY A 236 9.29 11.75 -5.46
C GLY A 236 9.47 11.43 -6.95
N GLU A 237 10.07 10.26 -7.24
CA GLU A 237 10.36 9.82 -8.60
C GLU A 237 9.34 8.84 -9.18
N LEU A 238 8.37 8.35 -8.39
CA LEU A 238 7.40 7.37 -8.83
C LEU A 238 6.29 8.00 -9.68
N ASP A 239 5.95 7.36 -10.81
CA ASP A 239 4.77 7.75 -11.61
C ASP A 239 3.50 7.21 -10.96
N ILE A 240 3.07 7.87 -9.88
CA ILE A 240 1.87 7.48 -9.12
C ILE A 240 0.62 7.36 -10.01
N PRO A 241 0.34 8.29 -10.95
CA PRO A 241 -0.77 8.14 -11.88
C PRO A 241 -0.73 6.88 -12.74
N ALA A 242 0.42 6.51 -13.30
CA ALA A 242 0.57 5.30 -14.10
C ALA A 242 0.38 4.03 -13.24
N ILE A 243 0.95 4.02 -12.03
CA ILE A 243 0.80 2.92 -11.07
C ILE A 243 -0.67 2.74 -10.69
N LEU A 244 -1.39 3.81 -10.32
CA LEU A 244 -2.80 3.75 -9.95
C LEU A 244 -3.70 3.30 -11.12
N LYS A 245 -3.42 3.75 -12.34
CA LYS A 245 -4.14 3.29 -13.55
C LYS A 245 -3.99 1.79 -13.74
N GLU A 246 -2.78 1.25 -13.60
CA GLU A 246 -2.52 -0.18 -13.76
C GLU A 246 -3.09 -1.01 -12.59
N ALA A 247 -2.91 -0.55 -11.34
CA ALA A 247 -3.47 -1.18 -10.16
C ALA A 247 -5.01 -1.31 -10.23
N LYS A 248 -5.68 -0.27 -10.72
CA LYS A 248 -7.13 -0.28 -10.95
C LYS A 248 -7.55 -1.32 -11.99
N LYS A 249 -6.81 -1.48 -13.10
CA LYS A 249 -7.11 -2.48 -14.14
C LYS A 249 -7.06 -3.90 -13.61
N ILE A 250 -6.09 -4.22 -12.75
CA ILE A 250 -5.93 -5.55 -12.18
C ILE A 250 -6.82 -5.79 -10.95
N GLY A 251 -7.54 -4.76 -10.48
CA GLY A 251 -8.58 -4.86 -9.46
C GLY A 251 -8.10 -4.73 -8.02
N ILE A 252 -6.97 -4.04 -7.76
CA ILE A 252 -6.59 -3.63 -6.39
C ILE A 252 -7.65 -2.66 -5.86
N LYS A 253 -8.10 -2.88 -4.64
CA LYS A 253 -9.17 -2.10 -3.99
C LYS A 253 -8.72 -1.40 -2.72
N HIS A 254 -7.66 -1.88 -2.09
CA HIS A 254 -7.18 -1.40 -0.81
C HIS A 254 -5.77 -0.84 -1.00
N TYR A 255 -5.60 0.42 -0.63
CA TYR A 255 -4.37 1.18 -0.76
C TYR A 255 -4.09 1.85 0.58
N PHE A 256 -2.88 1.69 1.09
CA PHE A 256 -2.48 2.27 2.36
C PHE A 256 -1.36 3.26 2.14
N ILE A 257 -1.55 4.52 2.56
CA ILE A 257 -0.44 5.47 2.64
C ILE A 257 0.50 4.97 3.73
N GLU A 258 1.79 4.91 3.42
CA GLU A 258 2.83 4.69 4.41
C GLU A 258 3.87 5.80 4.33
N ASP A 259 4.33 6.26 5.49
CA ASP A 259 5.41 7.23 5.63
C ASP A 259 6.28 6.85 6.83
N GLU A 260 7.53 6.54 6.56
CA GLU A 260 8.51 6.18 7.58
C GLU A 260 9.46 7.33 7.92
N SER A 261 9.24 8.51 7.35
CA SER A 261 10.02 9.70 7.65
C SER A 261 9.82 10.18 9.09
N ASN A 262 10.60 11.18 9.48
CA ASN A 262 10.39 11.89 10.75
C ASN A 262 9.41 13.07 10.60
N GLN A 263 8.67 13.15 9.48
CA GLN A 263 7.74 14.23 9.14
C GLN A 263 6.35 13.69 8.73
N GLU A 264 5.99 12.49 9.18
CA GLU A 264 4.77 11.77 8.82
C GLU A 264 3.50 12.63 8.96
N SER A 265 3.43 13.46 9.98
CA SER A 265 2.28 14.34 10.22
C SER A 265 2.07 15.41 9.13
N ILE A 266 3.14 15.83 8.43
CA ILE A 266 3.12 16.75 7.31
C ILE A 266 2.94 15.99 6.00
N HIS A 267 3.77 14.97 5.78
CA HIS A 267 3.82 14.21 4.54
C HIS A 267 2.50 13.51 4.24
N VAL A 268 1.86 12.90 5.23
CA VAL A 268 0.55 12.24 5.07
C VAL A 268 -0.52 13.23 4.58
N ARG A 269 -0.57 14.45 5.13
CA ARG A 269 -1.52 15.48 4.68
C ARG A 269 -1.29 15.89 3.23
N GLN A 270 -0.02 16.06 2.83
CA GLN A 270 0.36 16.40 1.46
C GLN A 270 0.02 15.25 0.50
N SER A 271 0.29 14.01 0.90
CA SER A 271 -0.04 12.80 0.14
C SER A 271 -1.56 12.65 -0.09
N ILE A 272 -2.38 12.92 0.94
CA ILE A 272 -3.85 12.93 0.81
C ILE A 272 -4.30 14.01 -0.18
N GLN A 273 -3.74 15.22 -0.08
CA GLN A 273 -4.08 16.33 -1.00
C GLN A 273 -3.70 15.97 -2.44
N TYR A 274 -2.51 15.40 -2.63
CA TYR A 274 -2.07 14.94 -3.94
C TYR A 274 -3.03 13.89 -4.54
N LEU A 275 -3.37 12.82 -3.80
CA LEU A 275 -4.29 11.79 -4.28
C LEU A 275 -5.67 12.37 -4.68
N LYS A 276 -6.19 13.33 -3.88
CA LYS A 276 -7.45 14.01 -4.18
C LYS A 276 -7.37 14.92 -5.43
N SER A 277 -6.19 15.42 -5.76
CA SER A 277 -5.97 16.26 -6.94
C SER A 277 -5.87 15.48 -8.26
N LEU A 278 -5.60 14.16 -8.19
CA LEU A 278 -5.42 13.33 -9.36
C LEU A 278 -6.72 13.14 -10.14
N SER A 279 -6.66 13.42 -11.43
CA SER A 279 -7.79 13.21 -12.33
C SER A 279 -7.36 12.39 -13.55
N THR A 280 -8.33 11.69 -14.17
CA THR A 280 -8.14 11.10 -15.49
C THR A 280 -8.04 12.22 -16.53
N GLU A 281 -7.13 12.08 -17.46
CA GLU A 281 -7.06 12.97 -18.64
C GLU A 281 -8.34 12.94 -19.45
#